data_94866224d3d0c03a5ea870017e285e14
#
_entry.id   94866224d3d0c03a5ea870017e285e14
#
_cell.length_a   1.000
_cell.length_b   1.000
_cell.length_c   1.000
_cell.angle_alpha   90.00
_cell.angle_beta   90.00
_cell.angle_gamma   90.00
#
_symmetry.space_group_name_H-M   'P 1'
#
loop_
_entity.id
_entity.type
_entity.pdbx_description
1 polymer ?
#
loop_
_entity_poly.entity_id
_entity_poly.type
_entity_poly.pdbx_seq_one_letter_code
_entity_poly.pdbx_strand_id
1 'polypeptide(L)'
;EVYGMPLRMARDEIERYIFALSRPDEYGDEKKAIVFKKKIEELVEEEVLYFPTYRRIEEDLSKLGLDVDKDSLKNKLIQFGMSDVENRINMILETIRKAAMTGFTKMTGVLLKQYLDNKVVNDGKQSIDEEKLNIALERIGEEIETSDKIKIRKLVSDGTIYKDSNEHLLNLIVNLIESYEKQSFYDEKVKKFKDVCNGYLDGKKYVYDESNLTLEIYRDNYRKPINLKNLSSGEKQVLSIFSKLYLDDEKPCIILFDEPELSLSIKWQEHFLPDIMESQKCKMLIAVTHSPFIFENQYDNLAQDMGRCITEVKGE
;
A
#
# COMPACT_ATOMS: atom_id res chain seq x y z
N GLU A 1 21.45 -0.48 -8.42
CA GLU A 1 22.18 -0.61 -9.70
C GLU A 1 21.15 -0.65 -10.84
N VAL A 2 20.95 0.43 -11.55
CA VAL A 2 20.16 0.48 -12.77
C VAL A 2 21.11 0.00 -13.89
N TYR A 3 20.82 -1.17 -14.50
CA TYR A 3 21.63 -1.78 -15.58
C TYR A 3 23.14 -1.91 -15.27
N GLY A 4 23.53 -2.21 -14.04
CA GLY A 4 24.94 -2.32 -13.68
C GLY A 4 25.69 -0.99 -13.67
N MET A 5 25.03 0.15 -13.84
CA MET A 5 25.63 1.47 -13.78
C MET A 5 25.49 2.03 -12.36
N PRO A 6 26.57 2.45 -11.68
CA PRO A 6 26.49 3.08 -10.38
C PRO A 6 25.62 4.33 -10.44
N LEU A 7 24.78 4.57 -9.43
CA LEU A 7 23.90 5.75 -9.30
C LEU A 7 24.63 7.08 -9.55
N ARG A 8 25.93 7.14 -9.24
CA ARG A 8 26.82 8.28 -9.51
C ARG A 8 26.99 8.57 -11.00
N MET A 9 27.12 7.51 -11.83
CA MET A 9 27.27 7.67 -13.29
C MET A 9 25.94 8.09 -13.94
N ALA A 10 24.83 7.55 -13.47
CA ALA A 10 23.50 7.96 -13.95
C ALA A 10 23.24 9.45 -13.63
N ARG A 11 23.62 9.90 -12.43
CA ARG A 11 23.56 11.30 -12.02
C ARG A 11 24.43 12.19 -12.91
N ASP A 12 25.70 11.83 -13.13
CA ASP A 12 26.64 12.60 -13.94
C ASP A 12 26.18 12.69 -15.41
N GLU A 13 25.49 11.67 -15.90
CA GLU A 13 24.95 11.64 -17.26
C GLU A 13 23.70 12.52 -17.37
N ILE A 14 22.83 12.51 -16.37
CA ILE A 14 21.66 13.41 -16.28
C ILE A 14 22.14 14.87 -16.15
N GLU A 15 23.12 15.16 -15.33
CA GLU A 15 23.69 16.50 -15.18
C GLU A 15 24.32 17.01 -16.49
N ARG A 16 25.03 16.16 -17.24
CA ARG A 16 25.53 16.52 -18.58
C ARG A 16 24.40 16.84 -19.56
N TYR A 17 23.29 16.09 -19.51
CA TYR A 17 22.14 16.34 -20.38
C TYR A 17 21.42 17.63 -20.01
N ILE A 18 21.22 17.90 -18.71
CA ILE A 18 20.65 19.16 -18.21
C ILE A 18 21.53 20.33 -18.65
N PHE A 19 22.86 20.21 -18.54
CA PHE A 19 23.80 21.23 -18.98
C PHE A 19 23.77 21.44 -20.52
N ALA A 20 23.62 20.38 -21.30
CA ALA A 20 23.45 20.45 -22.74
C ALA A 20 22.14 21.15 -23.16
N LEU A 21 21.06 20.94 -22.39
CA LEU A 21 19.76 21.58 -22.61
C LEU A 21 19.71 23.06 -22.21
N SER A 22 20.59 23.50 -21.32
CA SER A 22 20.67 24.89 -20.87
C SER A 22 21.42 25.83 -21.86
N ARG A 23 21.97 25.31 -22.97
CA ARG A 23 22.51 26.16 -24.02
C ARG A 23 21.40 26.68 -24.93
N PRO A 24 21.32 27.98 -25.23
CA PRO A 24 20.37 28.55 -26.16
C PRO A 24 20.76 28.18 -27.60
N ASP A 25 20.33 27.03 -28.09
CA ASP A 25 20.55 26.60 -29.45
C ASP A 25 19.24 26.35 -30.19
N GLU A 26 19.23 26.53 -31.47
CA GLU A 26 18.19 26.63 -32.54
C GLU A 26 17.03 25.61 -32.51
N TYR A 27 16.93 24.70 -31.53
CA TYR A 27 15.82 23.78 -31.37
C TYR A 27 14.90 24.26 -30.26
N GLY A 28 13.66 24.58 -30.60
CA GLY A 28 12.65 25.02 -29.65
C GLY A 28 12.51 24.12 -28.44
N ASP A 29 12.20 24.70 -27.29
CA ASP A 29 12.16 24.04 -25.97
C ASP A 29 11.34 22.75 -25.91
N GLU A 30 10.30 22.61 -26.74
CA GLU A 30 9.47 21.40 -26.84
C GLU A 30 10.23 20.17 -27.35
N LYS A 31 11.10 20.31 -28.36
CA LYS A 31 11.88 19.18 -28.89
C LYS A 31 12.92 18.70 -27.89
N LYS A 32 13.54 19.62 -27.15
CA LYS A 32 14.48 19.28 -26.08
C LYS A 32 13.78 18.53 -24.95
N ALA A 33 12.60 18.99 -24.55
CA ALA A 33 11.78 18.32 -23.53
C ALA A 33 11.40 16.88 -23.93
N ILE A 34 11.03 16.66 -25.20
CA ILE A 34 10.70 15.31 -25.73
C ILE A 34 11.92 14.38 -25.69
N VAL A 35 13.10 14.87 -26.09
CA VAL A 35 14.34 14.06 -26.05
C VAL A 35 14.72 13.72 -24.62
N PHE A 36 14.63 14.70 -23.72
CA PHE A 36 14.90 14.50 -22.30
C PHE A 36 13.94 13.50 -21.66
N LYS A 37 12.63 13.61 -21.95
CA LYS A 37 11.62 12.68 -21.50
C LYS A 37 11.91 11.25 -21.95
N LYS A 38 12.24 11.05 -23.24
CA LYS A 38 12.64 9.74 -23.75
C LYS A 38 13.83 9.16 -23.01
N LYS A 39 14.84 10.00 -22.73
CA LYS A 39 16.04 9.53 -22.03
C LYS A 39 15.76 9.16 -20.58
N ILE A 40 14.87 9.89 -19.89
CA ILE A 40 14.41 9.51 -18.56
C ILE A 40 13.65 8.19 -18.61
N GLU A 41 12.72 8.00 -19.55
CA GLU A 41 11.95 6.77 -19.73
C GLU A 41 12.85 5.56 -20.03
N GLU A 42 14.02 5.75 -20.68
CA GLU A 42 15.01 4.70 -20.90
C GLU A 42 15.85 4.36 -19.65
N LEU A 43 16.04 5.32 -18.75
CA LEU A 43 16.90 5.17 -17.56
C LEU A 43 16.14 4.82 -16.29
N VAL A 44 14.84 5.11 -16.24
CA VAL A 44 13.98 4.96 -15.07
C VAL A 44 12.93 3.89 -15.37
N GLU A 45 13.08 2.73 -14.74
CA GLU A 45 12.10 1.63 -14.81
C GLU A 45 10.97 1.75 -13.78
N GLU A 46 11.18 2.60 -12.77
CA GLU A 46 10.24 2.85 -11.69
C GLU A 46 9.07 3.70 -12.16
N GLU A 47 7.91 3.48 -11.57
CA GLU A 47 6.75 4.35 -11.77
C GLU A 47 7.01 5.72 -11.12
N VAL A 48 6.77 6.80 -11.85
CA VAL A 48 6.87 8.16 -11.31
C VAL A 48 5.48 8.62 -10.85
N LEU A 49 5.32 8.79 -9.55
CA LEU A 49 4.12 9.30 -8.91
C LEU A 49 4.29 10.79 -8.62
N TYR A 50 3.52 11.62 -9.30
CA TYR A 50 3.51 13.06 -9.05
C TYR A 50 2.29 13.45 -8.24
N PHE A 51 2.53 14.09 -7.10
CA PHE A 51 1.52 14.66 -6.23
C PHE A 51 1.60 16.20 -6.33
N PRO A 52 0.74 16.83 -7.14
CA PRO A 52 0.67 18.28 -7.23
C PRO A 52 0.09 18.87 -5.95
N THR A 53 0.32 20.15 -5.76
CA THR A 53 -0.29 20.95 -4.69
C THR A 53 -1.79 20.66 -4.61
N TYR A 54 -2.26 20.15 -3.47
CA TYR A 54 -3.67 19.84 -3.25
C TYR A 54 -4.49 21.13 -3.22
N ARG A 55 -4.92 21.58 -4.37
CA ARG A 55 -6.00 22.58 -4.49
C ARG A 55 -7.28 21.86 -4.88
N ARG A 56 -8.39 22.21 -4.25
CA ARG A 56 -9.77 21.68 -4.39
C ARG A 56 -10.33 21.58 -5.81
N ILE A 57 -9.52 21.71 -6.84
CA ILE A 57 -9.95 21.76 -8.24
C ILE A 57 -10.65 20.47 -8.69
N GLU A 58 -10.33 19.33 -8.09
CA GLU A 58 -10.83 18.04 -8.57
C GLU A 58 -12.28 17.72 -8.17
N GLU A 59 -12.74 18.18 -7.01
CA GLU A 59 -14.17 18.06 -6.66
C GLU A 59 -15.06 18.98 -7.52
N ASP A 60 -14.50 20.06 -8.01
CA ASP A 60 -15.24 21.06 -8.79
C ASP A 60 -15.23 20.77 -10.30
N LEU A 61 -14.22 20.09 -10.86
CA LEU A 61 -14.19 19.71 -12.28
C LEU A 61 -15.31 18.73 -12.65
N SER A 62 -15.62 17.78 -11.77
CA SER A 62 -16.76 16.87 -11.99
C SER A 62 -18.12 17.57 -11.87
N LYS A 63 -18.20 18.65 -11.07
CA LYS A 63 -19.40 19.49 -10.93
C LYS A 63 -19.55 20.50 -12.07
N LEU A 64 -18.46 20.87 -12.75
CA LEU A 64 -18.46 21.81 -13.88
C LEU A 64 -18.82 21.16 -15.22
N GLY A 65 -19.04 19.83 -15.26
CA GLY A 65 -19.47 19.11 -16.46
C GLY A 65 -18.42 19.11 -17.58
N LEU A 66 -17.17 19.37 -17.27
CA LEU A 66 -16.08 19.23 -18.22
C LEU A 66 -15.71 17.74 -18.31
N ASP A 67 -16.17 17.08 -19.37
CA ASP A 67 -15.69 15.76 -19.79
C ASP A 67 -14.23 15.89 -20.23
N VAL A 68 -13.34 15.93 -19.26
CA VAL A 68 -11.91 15.78 -19.52
C VAL A 68 -11.70 14.29 -19.74
N ASP A 69 -11.08 13.97 -20.87
CA ASP A 69 -10.78 12.59 -21.29
C ASP A 69 -10.13 11.80 -20.14
N LYS A 70 -10.95 10.99 -19.47
CA LYS A 70 -10.63 10.32 -18.19
C LYS A 70 -9.45 9.37 -18.29
N ASP A 71 -9.15 8.91 -19.51
CA ASP A 71 -8.11 7.88 -19.69
C ASP A 71 -6.70 8.46 -19.83
N SER A 72 -6.56 9.71 -20.29
CA SER A 72 -5.24 10.36 -20.41
C SER A 72 -4.75 11.00 -19.11
N LEU A 73 -5.67 11.42 -18.23
CA LEU A 73 -5.35 12.00 -16.92
C LEU A 73 -5.23 10.95 -15.80
N LYS A 74 -5.93 9.83 -15.92
CA LYS A 74 -5.87 8.73 -14.93
C LYS A 74 -4.49 8.13 -14.74
N ASN A 75 -3.63 8.18 -15.75
CA ASN A 75 -2.31 7.57 -15.71
C ASN A 75 -1.18 8.52 -15.25
N LYS A 76 -1.46 9.80 -14.97
CA LYS A 76 -0.41 10.79 -14.65
C LYS A 76 -0.65 11.63 -13.41
N LEU A 77 -1.88 11.76 -12.95
CA LEU A 77 -2.23 12.51 -11.75
C LEU A 77 -2.88 11.56 -10.76
N ILE A 78 -2.29 11.41 -9.58
CA ILE A 78 -2.94 10.66 -8.52
C ILE A 78 -4.14 11.46 -8.06
N GLN A 79 -5.33 10.98 -8.40
CA GLN A 79 -6.56 11.54 -7.91
C GLN A 79 -6.67 11.19 -6.42
N PHE A 80 -6.75 12.21 -5.57
CA PHE A 80 -7.01 12.04 -4.13
C PHE A 80 -8.47 11.70 -3.83
N GLY A 81 -9.16 11.07 -4.78
CA GLY A 81 -10.55 10.66 -4.64
C GLY A 81 -10.70 9.54 -3.61
N MET A 82 -11.59 9.72 -2.63
CA MET A 82 -11.86 8.66 -1.66
C MET A 82 -12.44 7.40 -2.29
N SER A 83 -13.06 7.50 -3.45
CA SER A 83 -13.48 6.35 -4.26
C SER A 83 -12.31 5.45 -4.66
N ASP A 84 -11.14 6.01 -4.96
CA ASP A 84 -9.98 5.22 -5.33
C ASP A 84 -9.39 4.48 -4.12
N VAL A 85 -9.40 5.12 -2.94
CA VAL A 85 -9.04 4.48 -1.68
C VAL A 85 -10.00 3.32 -1.36
N GLU A 86 -11.32 3.56 -1.47
CA GLU A 86 -12.34 2.51 -1.28
C GLU A 86 -12.14 1.35 -2.27
N ASN A 87 -11.84 1.65 -3.54
CA ASN A 87 -11.59 0.63 -4.55
C ASN A 87 -10.34 -0.20 -4.22
N ARG A 88 -9.22 0.42 -3.82
CA ARG A 88 -8.00 -0.32 -3.42
C ARG A 88 -8.26 -1.21 -2.21
N ILE A 89 -8.95 -0.69 -1.20
CA ILE A 89 -9.35 -1.48 -0.02
C ILE A 89 -10.19 -2.69 -0.47
N ASN A 90 -11.20 -2.48 -1.28
CA ASN A 90 -12.06 -3.56 -1.75
C ASN A 90 -11.28 -4.58 -2.60
N MET A 91 -10.39 -4.13 -3.47
CA MET A 91 -9.57 -5.01 -4.31
C MET A 91 -8.66 -5.91 -3.48
N ILE A 92 -7.97 -5.38 -2.46
CA ILE A 92 -7.10 -6.20 -1.62
C ILE A 92 -7.91 -7.20 -0.78
N LEU A 93 -9.04 -6.79 -0.21
CA LEU A 93 -9.93 -7.67 0.55
C LEU A 93 -10.51 -8.79 -0.33
N GLU A 94 -10.93 -8.47 -1.56
CA GLU A 94 -11.36 -9.47 -2.55
C GLU A 94 -10.23 -10.41 -2.97
N THR A 95 -8.99 -9.91 -3.07
CA THR A 95 -7.82 -10.75 -3.34
C THR A 95 -7.60 -11.76 -2.22
N ILE A 96 -7.72 -11.34 -0.97
CA ILE A 96 -7.64 -12.22 0.20
C ILE A 96 -8.76 -13.27 0.16
N ARG A 97 -10.01 -12.89 -0.12
CA ARG A 97 -11.13 -13.83 -0.25
C ARG A 97 -10.89 -14.87 -1.34
N LYS A 98 -10.48 -14.44 -2.53
CA LYS A 98 -10.17 -15.35 -3.64
C LYS A 98 -9.01 -16.29 -3.32
N ALA A 99 -7.97 -15.78 -2.66
CA ALA A 99 -6.84 -16.60 -2.23
C ALA A 99 -7.28 -17.65 -1.20
N ALA A 100 -8.16 -17.29 -0.25
CA ALA A 100 -8.75 -18.21 0.71
C ALA A 100 -9.53 -19.33 0.01
N MET A 101 -10.44 -19.00 -0.89
CA MET A 101 -11.21 -19.99 -1.66
C MET A 101 -10.30 -20.92 -2.48
N THR A 102 -9.28 -20.37 -3.13
CA THR A 102 -8.31 -21.17 -3.88
C THR A 102 -7.52 -22.11 -2.97
N GLY A 103 -7.16 -21.63 -1.77
CA GLY A 103 -6.51 -22.43 -0.75
C GLY A 103 -7.37 -23.61 -0.31
N PHE A 104 -8.66 -23.40 -0.04
CA PHE A 104 -9.61 -24.46 0.28
C PHE A 104 -9.74 -25.50 -0.83
N THR A 105 -9.85 -25.07 -2.09
CA THR A 105 -9.94 -25.98 -3.23
C THR A 105 -8.70 -26.87 -3.33
N LYS A 106 -7.52 -26.28 -3.19
CA LYS A 106 -6.24 -27.02 -3.20
C LYS A 106 -6.17 -28.01 -2.02
N MET A 107 -6.54 -27.57 -0.82
CA MET A 107 -6.59 -28.41 0.39
C MET A 107 -7.51 -29.61 0.18
N THR A 108 -8.70 -29.41 -0.36
CA THR A 108 -9.64 -30.50 -0.68
C THR A 108 -9.00 -31.52 -1.64
N GLY A 109 -8.28 -31.06 -2.66
CA GLY A 109 -7.56 -31.96 -3.57
C GLY A 109 -6.46 -32.77 -2.89
N VAL A 110 -5.70 -32.16 -1.97
CA VAL A 110 -4.67 -32.85 -1.18
C VAL A 110 -5.30 -33.91 -0.27
N LEU A 111 -6.38 -33.55 0.43
CA LEU A 111 -7.08 -34.49 1.33
C LEU A 111 -7.65 -35.69 0.55
N LEU A 112 -8.29 -35.46 -0.60
CA LEU A 112 -8.78 -36.55 -1.44
C LEU A 112 -7.67 -37.50 -1.86
N LYS A 113 -6.50 -36.98 -2.24
CA LYS A 113 -5.33 -37.81 -2.56
C LYS A 113 -4.83 -38.61 -1.36
N GLN A 114 -4.74 -37.98 -0.17
CA GLN A 114 -4.33 -38.65 1.04
C GLN A 114 -5.27 -39.80 1.42
N TYR A 115 -6.59 -39.60 1.28
CA TYR A 115 -7.59 -40.66 1.50
C TYR A 115 -7.46 -41.81 0.50
N LEU A 116 -7.20 -41.51 -0.79
CA LEU A 116 -7.01 -42.55 -1.81
C LEU A 116 -5.76 -43.39 -1.55
N ASP A 117 -4.68 -42.75 -1.13
CA ASP A 117 -3.39 -43.40 -0.85
C ASP A 117 -3.34 -44.07 0.52
N ASN A 118 -4.39 -43.98 1.36
CA ASN A 118 -4.44 -44.41 2.78
C ASN A 118 -3.23 -43.91 3.58
N LYS A 119 -2.72 -42.72 3.26
CA LYS A 119 -1.60 -42.07 3.94
C LYS A 119 -2.05 -40.77 4.54
N VAL A 120 -2.15 -40.74 5.88
CA VAL A 120 -2.21 -39.48 6.60
C VAL A 120 -0.77 -39.03 6.81
N VAL A 121 -0.36 -37.98 6.10
CA VAL A 121 0.98 -37.41 6.31
C VAL A 121 0.85 -36.42 7.45
N ASN A 122 1.09 -36.87 8.65
CA ASN A 122 1.11 -36.03 9.82
C ASN A 122 2.49 -36.16 10.49
N ASP A 123 3.35 -35.16 10.35
CA ASP A 123 4.65 -35.14 11.03
C ASP A 123 4.52 -34.94 12.56
N GLY A 124 3.30 -35.00 13.10
CA GLY A 124 2.97 -35.24 14.53
C GLY A 124 3.51 -34.23 15.55
N LYS A 125 4.17 -33.15 15.13
CA LYS A 125 4.93 -32.25 16.01
C LYS A 125 4.63 -30.78 15.92
N GLN A 126 3.71 -30.33 15.05
CA GLN A 126 3.39 -28.92 15.00
C GLN A 126 2.37 -28.56 16.07
N SER A 127 2.75 -27.69 16.97
CA SER A 127 1.83 -27.00 17.88
C SER A 127 0.92 -26.10 17.04
N ILE A 128 -0.39 -26.25 17.22
CA ILE A 128 -1.40 -25.41 16.55
C ILE A 128 -1.36 -24.02 17.18
N ASP A 129 -1.21 -22.99 16.35
CA ASP A 129 -1.39 -21.60 16.73
C ASP A 129 -2.89 -21.30 16.82
N GLU A 130 -3.38 -21.09 18.05
CA GLU A 130 -4.81 -20.85 18.30
C GLU A 130 -5.34 -19.58 17.66
N GLU A 131 -4.52 -18.52 17.56
CA GLU A 131 -4.92 -17.27 16.93
C GLU A 131 -5.14 -17.46 15.43
N LYS A 132 -4.18 -18.08 14.75
CA LYS A 132 -4.29 -18.41 13.32
C LYS A 132 -5.45 -19.36 13.04
N LEU A 133 -5.65 -20.34 13.91
CA LEU A 133 -6.81 -21.24 13.82
C LEU A 133 -8.12 -20.47 13.90
N ASN A 134 -8.24 -19.56 14.85
CA ASN A 134 -9.45 -18.77 15.02
C ASN A 134 -9.78 -17.94 13.76
N ILE A 135 -8.79 -17.25 13.21
CA ILE A 135 -8.95 -16.47 11.97
C ILE A 135 -9.34 -17.39 10.81
N ALA A 136 -8.63 -18.51 10.65
CA ALA A 136 -8.88 -19.45 9.57
C ALA A 136 -10.29 -20.07 9.64
N LEU A 137 -10.78 -20.44 10.83
CA LEU A 137 -12.13 -20.96 11.04
C LEU A 137 -13.22 -19.93 10.76
N GLU A 138 -13.00 -18.65 11.15
CA GLU A 138 -13.98 -17.61 10.86
C GLU A 138 -14.05 -17.30 9.35
N ARG A 139 -12.91 -17.34 8.64
CA ARG A 139 -12.86 -17.15 7.18
C ARG A 139 -13.60 -18.21 6.37
N ILE A 140 -13.85 -19.40 6.92
CA ILE A 140 -14.68 -20.41 6.30
C ILE A 140 -16.15 -19.91 6.23
N GLY A 141 -16.53 -19.00 7.13
CA GLY A 141 -17.85 -18.42 7.15
C GLY A 141 -18.92 -19.34 7.73
N GLU A 142 -20.11 -19.31 7.13
CA GLU A 142 -21.29 -20.05 7.59
C GLU A 142 -21.30 -21.53 7.18
N GLU A 143 -20.34 -21.97 6.35
CA GLU A 143 -20.22 -23.37 5.90
C GLU A 143 -19.87 -24.33 7.07
N ILE A 144 -19.37 -23.80 8.19
CA ILE A 144 -19.20 -24.53 9.45
C ILE A 144 -20.03 -23.85 10.53
N GLU A 145 -20.91 -24.63 11.16
CA GLU A 145 -21.73 -24.10 12.26
C GLU A 145 -20.87 -23.57 13.42
N THR A 146 -21.35 -22.53 14.08
CA THR A 146 -20.67 -21.93 15.24
C THR A 146 -20.42 -22.96 16.35
N SER A 147 -21.35 -23.92 16.53
CA SER A 147 -21.22 -25.03 17.48
C SER A 147 -20.02 -25.91 17.19
N ASP A 148 -19.71 -26.15 15.92
CA ASP A 148 -18.61 -27.01 15.51
C ASP A 148 -17.28 -26.24 15.56
N LYS A 149 -17.25 -24.96 15.23
CA LYS A 149 -16.09 -24.09 15.46
C LYS A 149 -15.70 -24.09 16.95
N ILE A 150 -16.68 -23.99 17.86
CA ILE A 150 -16.43 -24.05 19.32
C ILE A 150 -15.86 -25.42 19.74
N LYS A 151 -16.37 -26.52 19.20
CA LYS A 151 -15.85 -27.88 19.48
C LYS A 151 -14.39 -28.00 19.02
N ILE A 152 -14.07 -27.53 17.80
CA ILE A 152 -12.70 -27.57 17.26
C ILE A 152 -11.74 -26.79 18.18
N ARG A 153 -12.11 -25.55 18.56
CA ARG A 153 -11.31 -24.73 19.48
C ARG A 153 -11.06 -25.45 20.80
N LYS A 154 -12.07 -26.07 21.37
CA LYS A 154 -11.95 -26.83 22.62
C LYS A 154 -11.01 -28.04 22.48
N LEU A 155 -11.10 -28.79 21.38
CA LEU A 155 -10.21 -29.92 21.12
C LEU A 155 -8.73 -29.48 21.02
N VAL A 156 -8.48 -28.28 20.49
CA VAL A 156 -7.11 -27.73 20.41
C VAL A 156 -6.64 -27.25 21.77
N SER A 157 -7.45 -26.44 22.48
CA SER A 157 -7.07 -25.84 23.77
C SER A 157 -6.87 -26.85 24.87
N ASP A 158 -7.61 -27.98 24.88
CA ASP A 158 -7.43 -29.06 25.84
C ASP A 158 -6.43 -30.14 25.39
N GLY A 159 -5.83 -29.97 24.20
CA GLY A 159 -4.82 -30.87 23.65
C GLY A 159 -5.36 -32.22 23.16
N THR A 160 -6.68 -32.45 23.20
CA THR A 160 -7.27 -33.72 22.77
C THR A 160 -7.23 -33.91 21.24
N ILE A 161 -6.98 -32.86 20.50
CA ILE A 161 -6.79 -32.89 19.04
C ILE A 161 -5.60 -33.80 18.64
N TYR A 162 -4.58 -33.93 19.50
CA TYR A 162 -3.36 -34.72 19.23
C TYR A 162 -3.50 -36.22 19.51
N LYS A 163 -4.70 -36.69 19.90
CA LYS A 163 -4.96 -38.11 20.07
C LYS A 163 -5.16 -38.78 18.71
N ASP A 164 -4.75 -40.04 18.60
CA ASP A 164 -4.86 -40.86 17.38
C ASP A 164 -6.28 -40.86 16.78
N SER A 165 -7.32 -40.81 17.66
CA SER A 165 -8.73 -40.73 17.21
C SER A 165 -9.06 -39.46 16.40
N ASN A 166 -8.25 -38.43 16.49
CA ASN A 166 -8.48 -37.11 15.87
C ASN A 166 -7.46 -36.80 14.78
N GLU A 167 -6.66 -37.77 14.33
CA GLU A 167 -5.57 -37.59 13.37
C GLU A 167 -6.05 -36.92 12.06
N HIS A 168 -7.20 -37.34 11.54
CA HIS A 168 -7.76 -36.74 10.34
C HIS A 168 -8.17 -35.28 10.54
N LEU A 169 -8.77 -34.96 11.68
CA LEU A 169 -9.14 -33.58 12.02
C LEU A 169 -7.91 -32.71 12.23
N LEU A 170 -6.91 -33.23 12.92
CA LEU A 170 -5.62 -32.56 13.12
C LEU A 170 -4.97 -32.20 11.77
N ASN A 171 -4.88 -33.18 10.84
CA ASN A 171 -4.35 -32.96 9.50
C ASN A 171 -5.13 -31.88 8.73
N LEU A 172 -6.46 -31.90 8.83
CA LEU A 172 -7.30 -30.87 8.20
C LEU A 172 -7.01 -29.49 8.78
N ILE A 173 -6.90 -29.36 10.10
CA ILE A 173 -6.61 -28.08 10.77
C ILE A 173 -5.21 -27.56 10.40
N VAL A 174 -4.20 -28.43 10.36
CA VAL A 174 -2.84 -28.04 9.95
C VAL A 174 -2.84 -27.51 8.51
N ASN A 175 -3.48 -28.22 7.57
CA ASN A 175 -3.59 -27.76 6.19
C ASN A 175 -4.38 -26.44 6.06
N LEU A 176 -5.38 -26.22 6.91
CA LEU A 176 -6.16 -24.99 6.98
C LEU A 176 -5.27 -23.81 7.41
N ILE A 177 -4.49 -23.98 8.46
CA ILE A 177 -3.55 -22.97 8.97
C ILE A 177 -2.46 -22.66 7.92
N GLU A 178 -1.87 -23.69 7.30
CA GLU A 178 -0.90 -23.49 6.22
C GLU A 178 -1.49 -22.71 5.02
N SER A 179 -2.76 -22.97 4.69
CA SER A 179 -3.46 -22.22 3.66
C SER A 179 -3.64 -20.77 4.05
N TYR A 180 -3.98 -20.48 5.30
CA TYR A 180 -4.05 -19.13 5.83
C TYR A 180 -2.68 -18.43 5.81
N GLU A 181 -1.62 -19.10 6.25
CA GLU A 181 -0.26 -18.52 6.25
C GLU A 181 0.23 -18.10 4.87
N LYS A 182 -0.12 -18.84 3.82
CA LYS A 182 0.19 -18.47 2.44
C LYS A 182 -0.49 -17.17 1.99
N GLN A 183 -1.54 -16.75 2.68
CA GLN A 183 -2.32 -15.53 2.39
C GLN A 183 -1.94 -14.38 3.32
N SER A 184 -1.30 -14.66 4.44
CA SER A 184 -0.98 -13.68 5.50
C SER A 184 -0.18 -12.48 4.99
N PHE A 185 0.54 -12.62 3.88
CA PHE A 185 1.24 -11.52 3.22
C PHE A 185 0.30 -10.36 2.82
N TYR A 186 -0.91 -10.68 2.35
CA TYR A 186 -1.90 -9.65 2.02
C TYR A 186 -2.49 -9.00 3.27
N ASP A 187 -2.71 -9.78 4.32
CA ASP A 187 -3.17 -9.28 5.62
C ASP A 187 -2.15 -8.31 6.22
N GLU A 188 -0.87 -8.62 6.12
CA GLU A 188 0.21 -7.74 6.59
C GLU A 188 0.24 -6.41 5.84
N LYS A 189 -0.08 -6.38 4.54
CA LYS A 189 -0.25 -5.11 3.80
C LYS A 189 -1.38 -4.27 4.38
N VAL A 190 -2.53 -4.89 4.65
CA VAL A 190 -3.70 -4.20 5.23
C VAL A 190 -3.39 -3.70 6.64
N LYS A 191 -2.70 -4.51 7.46
CA LYS A 191 -2.27 -4.12 8.81
C LYS A 191 -1.34 -2.92 8.78
N LYS A 192 -0.30 -2.96 7.94
CA LYS A 192 0.65 -1.84 7.79
C LYS A 192 -0.06 -0.56 7.32
N PHE A 193 -0.94 -0.66 6.32
CA PHE A 193 -1.77 0.47 5.90
C PHE A 193 -2.59 1.03 7.05
N LYS A 194 -3.32 0.18 7.78
CA LYS A 194 -4.11 0.56 8.95
C LYS A 194 -3.25 1.25 10.00
N ASP A 195 -2.09 0.69 10.33
CA ASP A 195 -1.25 1.20 11.41
C ASP A 195 -0.65 2.56 11.07
N VAL A 196 -0.13 2.75 9.84
CA VAL A 196 0.39 4.05 9.43
C VAL A 196 -0.73 5.09 9.36
N CYS A 197 -1.90 4.77 8.80
CA CYS A 197 -3.01 5.71 8.73
C CYS A 197 -3.53 6.10 10.11
N ASN A 198 -3.53 5.20 11.09
CA ASN A 198 -3.95 5.48 12.46
C ASN A 198 -3.05 6.51 13.16
N GLY A 199 -1.81 6.69 12.73
CA GLY A 199 -0.95 7.79 13.19
C GLY A 199 -1.43 9.19 12.77
N TYR A 200 -2.32 9.26 11.78
CA TYR A 200 -2.86 10.51 11.20
C TYR A 200 -4.37 10.69 11.41
N LEU A 201 -5.00 9.88 12.23
CA LEU A 201 -6.44 9.95 12.50
C LEU A 201 -6.69 10.36 13.95
N ASP A 202 -7.02 11.63 14.17
CA ASP A 202 -7.36 12.14 15.52
C ASP A 202 -8.83 11.84 15.86
N GLY A 203 -9.05 11.17 17.00
CA GLY A 203 -10.39 10.79 17.49
C GLY A 203 -11.12 9.77 16.59
N LYS A 204 -10.37 9.11 15.72
CA LYS A 204 -10.83 8.09 14.77
C LYS A 204 -9.74 7.06 14.58
N LYS A 205 -10.12 5.85 14.19
CA LYS A 205 -9.16 4.80 13.83
C LYS A 205 -9.72 3.83 12.81
N TYR A 206 -8.86 3.34 11.95
CA TYR A 206 -9.12 2.12 11.19
C TYR A 206 -9.11 0.91 12.10
N VAL A 207 -10.10 0.05 11.89
CA VAL A 207 -10.19 -1.28 12.50
C VAL A 207 -10.21 -2.29 11.37
N TYR A 208 -9.26 -3.22 11.39
CA TYR A 208 -9.21 -4.35 10.48
C TYR A 208 -9.68 -5.60 11.19
N ASP A 209 -10.77 -6.19 10.72
CA ASP A 209 -11.25 -7.50 11.14
C ASP A 209 -10.76 -8.53 10.12
N GLU A 210 -9.74 -9.29 10.50
CA GLU A 210 -9.13 -10.32 9.65
C GLU A 210 -10.08 -11.48 9.39
N SER A 211 -10.97 -11.78 10.33
CA SER A 211 -11.91 -12.87 10.23
C SER A 211 -13.01 -12.59 9.21
N ASN A 212 -13.61 -11.40 9.32
CA ASN A 212 -14.70 -10.98 8.44
C ASN A 212 -14.22 -10.25 7.18
N LEU A 213 -12.91 -10.01 7.06
CA LEU A 213 -12.28 -9.26 5.97
C LEU A 213 -12.94 -7.91 5.76
N THR A 214 -13.01 -7.10 6.83
CA THR A 214 -13.51 -5.73 6.78
C THR A 214 -12.47 -4.74 7.30
N LEU A 215 -12.35 -3.62 6.63
CA LEU A 215 -11.47 -2.51 7.02
C LEU A 215 -12.30 -1.22 7.04
N GLU A 216 -12.60 -0.74 8.23
CA GLU A 216 -13.52 0.37 8.44
C GLU A 216 -12.96 1.38 9.43
N ILE A 217 -13.35 2.65 9.28
CA ILE A 217 -12.99 3.72 10.23
C ILE A 217 -14.11 3.92 11.24
N TYR A 218 -13.73 3.94 12.51
CA TYR A 218 -14.64 4.26 13.60
C TYR A 218 -14.17 5.52 14.32
N ARG A 219 -15.13 6.34 14.76
CA ARG A 219 -14.86 7.44 15.68
C ARG A 219 -14.83 6.88 17.10
N ASP A 220 -13.96 7.44 17.94
CA ASP A 220 -13.90 7.07 19.36
C ASP A 220 -15.28 7.13 20.00
N ASN A 221 -15.63 6.09 20.76
CA ASN A 221 -16.93 5.92 21.42
C ASN A 221 -18.16 5.72 20.51
N TYR A 222 -17.99 5.57 19.19
CA TYR A 222 -19.10 5.27 18.27
C TYR A 222 -18.99 3.83 17.74
N ARG A 223 -20.15 3.16 17.63
CA ARG A 223 -20.25 1.79 17.13
C ARG A 223 -20.46 1.69 15.60
N LYS A 224 -20.71 2.82 14.95
CA LYS A 224 -20.98 2.84 13.50
C LYS A 224 -19.76 3.36 12.76
N PRO A 225 -19.38 2.73 11.64
CA PRO A 225 -18.28 3.22 10.81
C PRO A 225 -18.63 4.58 10.21
N ILE A 226 -17.62 5.37 9.95
CA ILE A 226 -17.72 6.65 9.24
C ILE A 226 -17.34 6.49 7.77
N ASN A 227 -18.05 7.20 6.91
CA ASN A 227 -17.74 7.24 5.49
C ASN A 227 -16.45 8.05 5.26
N LEU A 228 -15.57 7.57 4.37
CA LEU A 228 -14.32 8.24 4.03
C LEU A 228 -14.52 9.67 3.50
N LYS A 229 -15.67 9.96 2.89
CA LYS A 229 -16.03 11.31 2.42
C LYS A 229 -16.10 12.33 3.54
N ASN A 230 -16.36 11.89 4.79
CA ASN A 230 -16.49 12.75 5.97
C ASN A 230 -15.14 13.05 6.66
N LEU A 231 -14.04 12.61 6.10
CA LEU A 231 -12.68 12.90 6.57
C LEU A 231 -12.27 14.32 6.20
N SER A 232 -11.36 14.91 6.96
CA SER A 232 -10.72 16.20 6.64
C SER A 232 -9.86 16.10 5.38
N SER A 233 -9.48 17.23 4.79
CA SER A 233 -8.61 17.25 3.60
C SER A 233 -7.26 16.58 3.84
N GLY A 234 -6.61 16.86 4.98
CA GLY A 234 -5.34 16.24 5.33
C GLY A 234 -5.46 14.72 5.55
N GLU A 235 -6.50 14.25 6.25
CA GLU A 235 -6.76 12.82 6.41
C GLU A 235 -6.96 12.14 5.04
N LYS A 236 -7.75 12.74 4.14
CA LYS A 236 -7.96 12.22 2.79
C LYS A 236 -6.67 12.14 1.99
N GLN A 237 -5.83 13.16 2.06
CA GLN A 237 -4.52 13.18 1.41
C GLN A 237 -3.64 12.03 1.91
N VAL A 238 -3.49 11.88 3.21
CA VAL A 238 -2.72 10.82 3.86
C VAL A 238 -3.23 9.44 3.44
N LEU A 239 -4.53 9.20 3.54
CA LEU A 239 -5.13 7.92 3.17
C LEU A 239 -4.92 7.58 1.69
N SER A 240 -5.06 8.57 0.81
CA SER A 240 -4.85 8.38 -0.63
C SER A 240 -3.42 7.93 -0.93
N ILE A 241 -2.43 8.60 -0.35
CA ILE A 241 -1.01 8.28 -0.56
C ILE A 241 -0.68 6.90 0.00
N PHE A 242 -1.01 6.64 1.26
CA PHE A 242 -0.68 5.36 1.88
C PHE A 242 -1.46 4.19 1.30
N SER A 243 -2.71 4.39 0.83
CA SER A 243 -3.42 3.34 0.11
C SER A 243 -2.69 2.91 -1.16
N LYS A 244 -2.11 3.87 -1.90
CA LYS A 244 -1.30 3.60 -3.09
C LYS A 244 -0.01 2.87 -2.71
N LEU A 245 0.65 3.27 -1.65
CA LEU A 245 1.94 2.69 -1.24
C LEU A 245 1.80 1.29 -0.61
N TYR A 246 0.75 1.03 0.14
CA TYR A 246 0.63 -0.22 0.90
C TYR A 246 -0.31 -1.25 0.28
N LEU A 247 -1.40 -0.82 -0.39
CA LEU A 247 -2.43 -1.74 -0.88
C LEU A 247 -2.27 -2.13 -2.36
N ASP A 248 -1.60 -1.33 -3.18
CA ASP A 248 -1.33 -1.69 -4.57
C ASP A 248 -0.17 -2.67 -4.67
N ASP A 249 -0.22 -3.57 -5.67
CA ASP A 249 0.88 -4.51 -6.00
C ASP A 249 1.89 -3.90 -7.00
N GLU A 250 1.83 -2.60 -7.21
CA GLU A 250 2.65 -1.93 -8.20
C GLU A 250 4.15 -1.94 -7.88
N LYS A 251 4.93 -1.66 -8.92
CA LYS A 251 6.40 -1.60 -8.89
C LYS A 251 6.90 -0.55 -7.91
N PRO A 252 8.19 -0.62 -7.52
CA PRO A 252 8.83 0.49 -6.81
C PRO A 252 8.64 1.80 -7.56
N CYS A 253 8.46 2.90 -6.82
CA CYS A 253 8.13 4.20 -7.41
C CYS A 253 9.11 5.29 -6.99
N ILE A 254 9.16 6.32 -7.83
CA ILE A 254 9.75 7.62 -7.53
C ILE A 254 8.62 8.57 -7.21
N ILE A 255 8.70 9.29 -6.11
CA ILE A 255 7.66 10.22 -5.66
C ILE A 255 8.15 11.65 -5.81
N LEU A 256 7.34 12.46 -6.49
CA LEU A 256 7.52 13.89 -6.62
C LEU A 256 6.37 14.60 -5.90
N PHE A 257 6.70 15.39 -4.87
CA PHE A 257 5.74 16.17 -4.12
C PHE A 257 5.88 17.66 -4.36
N ASP A 258 4.76 18.31 -4.55
CA ASP A 258 4.64 19.77 -4.53
C ASP A 258 3.84 20.19 -3.30
N GLU A 259 4.49 20.88 -2.36
CA GLU A 259 3.93 21.34 -1.08
C GLU A 259 3.23 20.21 -0.27
N PRO A 260 3.95 19.14 0.14
CA PRO A 260 3.35 18.01 0.85
C PRO A 260 2.73 18.39 2.21
N GLU A 261 3.14 19.52 2.79
CA GLU A 261 2.66 20.06 4.07
C GLU A 261 1.23 20.57 4.03
N LEU A 262 0.69 20.89 2.86
CA LEU A 262 -0.64 21.46 2.76
C LEU A 262 -1.70 20.55 3.38
N SER A 263 -2.56 21.13 4.21
CA SER A 263 -3.60 20.44 4.95
C SER A 263 -3.10 19.50 6.06
N LEU A 264 -1.80 19.38 6.29
CA LEU A 264 -1.24 18.57 7.37
C LEU A 264 -0.97 19.43 8.62
N SER A 265 -1.29 18.90 9.79
CA SER A 265 -0.85 19.50 11.07
C SER A 265 0.68 19.43 11.19
N ILE A 266 1.29 20.34 11.97
CA ILE A 266 2.76 20.34 12.19
C ILE A 266 3.23 18.96 12.65
N LYS A 267 2.56 18.35 13.61
CA LYS A 267 2.87 17.02 14.12
C LYS A 267 2.88 15.95 13.02
N TRP A 268 1.98 16.05 12.05
CA TRP A 268 1.93 15.09 10.92
C TRP A 268 3.04 15.36 9.91
N GLN A 269 3.42 16.63 9.71
CA GLN A 269 4.50 17.00 8.79
C GLN A 269 5.84 16.36 9.18
N GLU A 270 6.16 16.30 10.47
CA GLU A 270 7.41 15.74 10.99
C GLU A 270 7.61 14.25 10.61
N HIS A 271 6.53 13.49 10.53
CA HIS A 271 6.57 12.04 10.27
C HIS A 271 6.23 11.66 8.83
N PHE A 272 5.68 12.59 8.04
CA PHE A 272 5.06 12.26 6.76
C PHE A 272 6.04 11.68 5.73
N LEU A 273 7.18 12.34 5.51
CA LEU A 273 8.19 11.83 4.59
C LEU A 273 8.88 10.55 5.11
N PRO A 274 9.24 10.45 6.40
CA PRO A 274 9.70 9.20 6.99
C PRO A 274 8.77 8.02 6.73
N ASP A 275 7.46 8.16 7.04
CA ASP A 275 6.48 7.09 6.88
C ASP A 275 6.31 6.64 5.41
N ILE A 276 6.46 7.57 4.46
CA ILE A 276 6.46 7.26 3.03
C ILE A 276 7.67 6.39 2.67
N MET A 277 8.85 6.73 3.17
CA MET A 277 10.08 5.99 2.90
C MET A 277 10.07 4.62 3.58
N GLU A 278 9.45 4.47 4.75
CA GLU A 278 9.27 3.19 5.45
C GLU A 278 8.40 2.20 4.69
N SER A 279 7.59 2.66 3.73
CA SER A 279 6.80 1.77 2.87
C SER A 279 7.66 0.79 2.05
N GLN A 280 8.97 1.06 1.90
CA GLN A 280 9.94 0.34 1.07
C GLN A 280 9.59 0.32 -0.44
N LYS A 281 8.47 0.90 -0.84
CA LYS A 281 8.10 1.08 -2.24
C LYS A 281 8.68 2.34 -2.85
N CYS A 282 8.84 3.40 -2.06
CA CYS A 282 9.46 4.63 -2.50
C CYS A 282 10.98 4.44 -2.61
N LYS A 283 11.53 4.48 -3.83
CA LYS A 283 12.98 4.39 -4.09
C LYS A 283 13.66 5.75 -4.05
N MET A 284 12.96 6.78 -4.46
CA MET A 284 13.42 8.16 -4.43
C MET A 284 12.23 9.08 -4.16
N LEU A 285 12.44 10.06 -3.29
CA LEU A 285 11.47 11.08 -2.97
C LEU A 285 12.09 12.44 -3.20
N ILE A 286 11.40 13.29 -3.96
CA ILE A 286 11.72 14.70 -4.15
C ILE A 286 10.51 15.50 -3.71
N ALA A 287 10.69 16.37 -2.72
CA ALA A 287 9.64 17.24 -2.23
C ALA A 287 10.07 18.71 -2.35
N VAL A 288 9.19 19.54 -2.92
CA VAL A 288 9.32 20.99 -2.87
C VAL A 288 8.40 21.49 -1.77
N THR A 289 8.93 22.20 -0.81
CA THR A 289 8.19 22.60 0.41
C THR A 289 8.58 23.99 0.87
N HIS A 290 7.64 24.68 1.50
CA HIS A 290 7.88 25.92 2.25
C HIS A 290 7.88 25.72 3.77
N SER A 291 7.60 24.50 4.24
CA SER A 291 7.55 24.19 5.67
C SER A 291 8.82 23.51 6.14
N PRO A 292 9.55 24.10 7.12
CA PRO A 292 10.70 23.43 7.71
C PRO A 292 10.32 22.12 8.43
N PHE A 293 9.11 22.02 8.98
CA PHE A 293 8.66 20.84 9.72
C PHE A 293 8.58 19.56 8.89
N ILE A 294 8.53 19.67 7.55
CA ILE A 294 8.53 18.51 6.65
C ILE A 294 9.89 17.79 6.65
N PHE A 295 11.00 18.53 6.83
CA PHE A 295 12.34 17.99 6.74
C PHE A 295 13.16 18.11 8.04
N GLU A 296 12.68 18.85 9.06
CA GLU A 296 13.31 18.89 10.41
C GLU A 296 13.17 17.53 11.14
N ASN A 297 13.74 16.49 10.51
CA ASN A 297 13.79 15.11 10.96
C ASN A 297 15.08 14.46 10.46
N GLN A 298 15.11 13.14 10.27
CA GLN A 298 16.26 12.42 9.74
C GLN A 298 16.73 12.88 8.34
N TYR A 299 15.94 13.68 7.63
CA TYR A 299 16.22 14.19 6.27
C TYR A 299 16.68 15.65 6.23
N ASP A 300 16.88 16.30 7.38
CA ASP A 300 17.32 17.69 7.46
C ASP A 300 18.59 17.97 6.63
N ASN A 301 19.54 17.05 6.68
CA ASN A 301 20.80 17.16 5.91
C ASN A 301 20.61 17.03 4.38
N LEU A 302 19.44 16.62 3.90
CA LEU A 302 19.12 16.48 2.48
C LEU A 302 18.35 17.69 1.94
N ALA A 303 17.92 18.60 2.83
CA ALA A 303 17.24 19.84 2.44
C ALA A 303 18.20 20.77 1.73
N GLN A 304 17.76 21.34 0.61
CA GLN A 304 18.56 22.28 -0.19
C GLN A 304 17.74 23.55 -0.47
N ASP A 305 18.40 24.69 -0.30
CA ASP A 305 17.83 25.96 -0.70
C ASP A 305 17.67 26.04 -2.22
N MET A 306 16.45 26.29 -2.69
CA MET A 306 16.13 26.47 -4.11
C MET A 306 16.95 27.58 -4.77
N GLY A 307 17.32 28.62 -4.04
CA GLY A 307 18.19 29.70 -4.53
C GLY A 307 19.54 29.22 -5.06
N ARG A 308 20.04 28.05 -4.56
CA ARG A 308 21.28 27.44 -5.06
C ARG A 308 21.10 26.73 -6.42
N CYS A 309 19.86 26.43 -6.79
CA CYS A 309 19.52 25.76 -8.04
C CYS A 309 19.18 26.76 -9.16
N ILE A 310 19.06 28.05 -8.85
CA ILE A 310 18.70 29.09 -9.80
C ILE A 310 20.00 29.73 -10.32
N THR A 311 20.30 29.52 -11.58
CA THR A 311 21.32 30.29 -12.29
C THR A 311 20.67 31.49 -12.98
N GLU A 312 20.96 32.72 -12.52
CA GLU A 312 20.57 33.90 -13.25
C GLU A 312 21.20 33.86 -14.65
N VAL A 313 20.38 33.71 -15.68
CA VAL A 313 20.80 34.01 -17.04
C VAL A 313 20.89 35.52 -17.10
N LYS A 314 22.11 36.08 -16.97
CA LYS A 314 22.35 37.50 -17.26
C LYS A 314 21.99 37.71 -18.73
N GLY A 315 20.81 38.31 -18.92
CA GLY A 315 20.43 38.80 -20.23
C GLY A 315 21.41 39.90 -20.67
N GLU A 316 22.03 39.75 -21.81
CA GLU A 316 22.69 40.80 -22.52
C GLU A 316 21.70 41.85 -23.02
#